data_99e9585afcf02505f306ae09e1771728
#
_entry.id   99e9585afcf02505f306ae09e1771728
#
_cell.length_a   1.000
_cell.length_b   1.000
_cell.length_c   1.000
_cell.angle_alpha   90.00
_cell.angle_beta   90.00
_cell.angle_gamma   90.00
#
_symmetry.space_group_name_H-M   'P 1'
#
loop_
_entity.id
_entity.type
_entity.pdbx_description
1 polymer ?
#
loop_
_entity_poly.entity_id
_entity_poly.type
_entity_poly.pdbx_seq_one_letter_code
_entity_poly.pdbx_strand_id
1 'polypeptide(L)'
;MSEFEKKITEYKDKIKSASKIEELESLKSEVLGKNGLINLEFKKLGELSVEKKKSFAANINKVKQDLLDIHRSKLTEILDKDIIEKVEKERIDITLPEKEFKIGKVHPVSQVIDEISCIFSEIGF
;
A
#
# COMPACT_ATOMS: atom_id res chain seq x y z
N MET A 1 25.40 -14.19 -24.84
CA MET A 1 24.35 -14.03 -23.81
C MET A 1 23.76 -15.39 -23.51
N SER A 2 23.85 -15.83 -22.26
CA SER A 2 23.29 -17.11 -21.87
C SER A 2 21.75 -17.04 -21.92
N GLU A 3 21.08 -18.17 -22.20
CA GLU A 3 19.61 -18.25 -22.17
C GLU A 3 19.03 -17.73 -20.83
N PHE A 4 19.79 -17.88 -19.78
CA PHE A 4 19.47 -17.39 -18.44
C PHE A 4 19.37 -15.86 -18.39
N GLU A 5 20.33 -15.13 -18.97
CA GLU A 5 20.30 -13.66 -19.01
C GLU A 5 19.11 -13.11 -19.79
N LYS A 6 18.75 -13.76 -20.90
CA LYS A 6 17.55 -13.37 -21.68
C LYS A 6 16.27 -13.53 -20.88
N LYS A 7 16.11 -14.66 -20.19
CA LYS A 7 14.94 -14.90 -19.34
C LYS A 7 14.87 -13.90 -18.19
N ILE A 8 15.99 -13.56 -17.56
CA ILE A 8 16.00 -12.55 -16.49
C ILE A 8 15.56 -11.18 -17.01
N THR A 9 16.01 -10.80 -18.21
CA THR A 9 15.62 -9.52 -18.81
C THR A 9 14.12 -9.50 -19.10
N GLU A 10 13.56 -10.56 -19.66
CA GLU A 10 12.13 -10.70 -19.89
C GLU A 10 11.32 -10.61 -18.58
N TYR A 11 11.81 -11.22 -17.49
CA TYR A 11 11.15 -11.11 -16.18
C TYR A 11 11.24 -9.70 -15.59
N LYS A 12 12.37 -9.01 -15.74
CA LYS A 12 12.48 -7.60 -15.32
C LYS A 12 11.47 -6.73 -16.04
N ASP A 13 11.27 -6.96 -17.32
CA ASP A 13 10.30 -6.21 -18.12
C ASP A 13 8.86 -6.56 -17.75
N LYS A 14 8.56 -7.83 -17.48
CA LYS A 14 7.26 -8.26 -16.97
C LYS A 14 6.94 -7.64 -15.59
N ILE A 15 7.90 -7.60 -14.67
CA ILE A 15 7.74 -6.97 -13.36
C ILE A 15 7.45 -5.47 -13.51
N LYS A 16 8.15 -4.78 -14.43
CA LYS A 16 7.91 -3.36 -14.69
C LYS A 16 6.53 -3.07 -15.29
N SER A 17 6.03 -3.96 -16.13
CA SER A 17 4.72 -3.84 -16.79
C SER A 17 3.55 -4.29 -15.92
N ALA A 18 3.80 -5.01 -14.82
CA ALA A 18 2.76 -5.47 -13.91
C ALA A 18 2.02 -4.31 -13.26
N SER A 19 0.70 -4.38 -13.26
CA SER A 19 -0.19 -3.36 -12.68
C SER A 19 -0.87 -3.83 -11.41
N LYS A 20 -0.88 -5.14 -11.13
CA LYS A 20 -1.55 -5.73 -9.98
C LYS A 20 -0.57 -6.45 -9.07
N ILE A 21 -0.88 -6.43 -7.77
CA ILE A 21 -0.09 -7.10 -6.74
C ILE A 21 -0.06 -8.62 -6.97
N GLU A 22 -1.20 -9.21 -7.36
CA GLU A 22 -1.32 -10.65 -7.63
C GLU A 22 -0.40 -11.12 -8.77
N GLU A 23 -0.28 -10.31 -9.82
CA GLU A 23 0.65 -10.56 -10.94
C GLU A 23 2.10 -10.52 -10.48
N LEU A 24 2.46 -9.56 -9.62
CA LEU A 24 3.80 -9.46 -9.05
C LEU A 24 4.15 -10.66 -8.17
N GLU A 25 3.21 -11.14 -7.36
CA GLU A 25 3.43 -12.30 -6.50
C GLU A 25 3.56 -13.60 -7.32
N SER A 26 2.77 -13.77 -8.38
CA SER A 26 2.89 -14.91 -9.27
C SER A 26 4.23 -14.92 -9.99
N LEU A 27 4.69 -13.79 -10.54
CA LEU A 27 6.00 -13.65 -11.16
C LEU A 27 7.14 -13.92 -10.17
N LYS A 28 7.01 -13.45 -8.93
CA LYS A 28 7.97 -13.75 -7.86
C LYS A 28 8.05 -15.25 -7.59
N SER A 29 6.91 -15.93 -7.54
CA SER A 29 6.83 -17.38 -7.30
C SER A 29 7.45 -18.17 -8.44
N GLU A 30 7.28 -17.76 -9.69
CA GLU A 30 7.88 -18.40 -10.86
C GLU A 30 9.40 -18.29 -10.89
N VAL A 31 9.97 -17.17 -10.43
CA VAL A 31 11.43 -16.93 -10.49
C VAL A 31 12.12 -17.39 -9.23
N LEU A 32 11.56 -17.06 -8.05
CA LEU A 32 12.18 -17.28 -6.73
C LEU A 32 11.61 -18.51 -6.00
N GLY A 33 10.52 -19.10 -6.51
CA GLY A 33 9.88 -20.27 -5.90
C GLY A 33 10.80 -21.49 -5.85
N LYS A 34 10.37 -22.55 -5.15
CA LYS A 34 11.15 -23.81 -5.00
C LYS A 34 11.52 -24.45 -6.34
N ASN A 35 10.66 -24.34 -7.34
CA ASN A 35 10.87 -24.80 -8.71
C ASN A 35 11.18 -23.65 -9.68
N GLY A 36 11.49 -22.47 -9.16
CA GLY A 36 11.76 -21.27 -9.96
C GLY A 36 13.07 -21.37 -10.74
N LEU A 37 13.20 -20.53 -11.75
CA LEU A 37 14.36 -20.50 -12.66
C LEU A 37 15.68 -20.39 -11.90
N ILE A 38 15.74 -19.58 -10.86
CA ILE A 38 16.96 -19.40 -10.06
C ILE A 38 17.36 -20.69 -9.35
N ASN A 39 16.40 -21.41 -8.77
CA ASN A 39 16.68 -22.65 -8.07
C ASN A 39 17.05 -23.79 -9.03
N LEU A 40 16.51 -23.82 -10.24
CA LEU A 40 16.89 -24.77 -11.28
C LEU A 40 18.33 -24.54 -11.73
N GLU A 41 18.75 -23.29 -11.88
CA GLU A 41 20.14 -22.96 -12.20
C GLU A 41 21.10 -23.31 -11.04
N PHE A 42 20.68 -23.14 -9.78
CA PHE A 42 21.45 -23.62 -8.64
C PHE A 42 21.63 -25.15 -8.63
N LYS A 43 20.63 -25.92 -9.05
CA LYS A 43 20.75 -27.38 -9.16
C LYS A 43 21.75 -27.78 -10.24
N LYS A 44 21.80 -27.11 -11.37
CA LYS A 44 22.77 -27.34 -12.44
C LYS A 44 24.22 -27.03 -12.01
N LEU A 45 24.39 -26.11 -11.04
CA LEU A 45 25.71 -25.85 -10.44
C LEU A 45 26.29 -27.04 -9.68
N GLY A 46 25.44 -27.99 -9.27
CA GLY A 46 25.90 -29.21 -8.60
C GLY A 46 26.97 -30.00 -9.40
N GLU A 47 26.92 -29.89 -10.72
CA GLU A 47 27.76 -30.64 -11.67
C GLU A 47 29.04 -29.92 -12.11
N LEU A 48 29.25 -28.64 -11.70
CA LEU A 48 30.39 -27.82 -12.12
C LEU A 48 31.57 -27.89 -11.12
N SER A 49 32.79 -27.54 -11.58
CA SER A 49 33.98 -27.49 -10.75
C SER A 49 33.90 -26.39 -9.67
N VAL A 50 34.59 -26.65 -8.52
CA VAL A 50 34.46 -25.85 -7.28
C VAL A 50 34.77 -24.35 -7.47
N GLU A 51 35.72 -24.00 -8.31
CA GLU A 51 36.10 -22.59 -8.56
C GLU A 51 35.04 -21.83 -9.35
N LYS A 52 34.46 -22.50 -10.36
CA LYS A 52 33.37 -21.93 -11.15
C LYS A 52 32.06 -21.84 -10.38
N LYS A 53 31.83 -22.73 -9.41
CA LYS A 53 30.66 -22.68 -8.51
C LYS A 53 30.61 -21.39 -7.71
N LYS A 54 31.72 -20.93 -7.15
CA LYS A 54 31.78 -19.71 -6.32
C LYS A 54 31.43 -18.45 -7.13
N SER A 55 32.02 -18.28 -8.30
CA SER A 55 31.77 -17.09 -9.16
C SER A 55 30.35 -17.07 -9.72
N PHE A 56 29.84 -18.24 -10.11
CA PHE A 56 28.47 -18.35 -10.65
C PHE A 56 27.41 -18.17 -9.57
N ALA A 57 27.61 -18.72 -8.38
CA ALA A 57 26.75 -18.53 -7.22
C ALA A 57 26.69 -17.05 -6.80
N ALA A 58 27.83 -16.36 -6.81
CA ALA A 58 27.87 -14.92 -6.53
C ALA A 58 27.05 -14.10 -7.56
N ASN A 59 27.16 -14.44 -8.85
CA ASN A 59 26.38 -13.78 -9.90
C ASN A 59 24.88 -14.05 -9.77
N ILE A 60 24.48 -15.30 -9.50
CA ILE A 60 23.06 -15.65 -9.29
C ILE A 60 22.51 -14.92 -8.06
N ASN A 61 23.27 -14.83 -6.98
CA ASN A 61 22.85 -14.10 -5.79
C ASN A 61 22.68 -12.59 -6.05
N LYS A 62 23.57 -11.97 -6.83
CA LYS A 62 23.41 -10.57 -7.25
C LYS A 62 22.12 -10.37 -8.05
N VAL A 63 21.91 -11.22 -9.05
CA VAL A 63 20.70 -11.17 -9.88
C VAL A 63 19.44 -11.37 -9.04
N LYS A 64 19.49 -12.27 -8.06
CA LYS A 64 18.38 -12.48 -7.12
C LYS A 64 18.09 -11.23 -6.30
N GLN A 65 19.12 -10.56 -5.78
CA GLN A 65 18.96 -9.30 -5.06
C GLN A 65 18.38 -8.19 -5.93
N ASP A 66 18.94 -8.00 -7.13
CA ASP A 66 18.43 -7.01 -8.09
C ASP A 66 16.96 -7.23 -8.41
N LEU A 67 16.53 -8.48 -8.61
CA LEU A 67 15.12 -8.80 -8.86
C LEU A 67 14.23 -8.52 -7.65
N LEU A 68 14.71 -8.82 -6.43
CA LEU A 68 13.98 -8.51 -5.20
C LEU A 68 13.83 -7.00 -5.00
N ASP A 69 14.85 -6.22 -5.29
CA ASP A 69 14.82 -4.76 -5.16
C ASP A 69 13.86 -4.13 -6.18
N ILE A 70 13.90 -4.59 -7.44
CA ILE A 70 12.95 -4.16 -8.47
C ILE A 70 11.51 -4.52 -8.07
N HIS A 71 11.30 -5.73 -7.57
CA HIS A 71 9.98 -6.18 -7.11
C HIS A 71 9.48 -5.32 -5.94
N ARG A 72 10.34 -5.03 -4.96
CA ARG A 72 9.99 -4.18 -3.81
C ARG A 72 9.62 -2.77 -4.24
N SER A 73 10.43 -2.17 -5.11
CA SER A 73 10.17 -0.82 -5.64
C SER A 73 8.85 -0.76 -6.40
N LYS A 74 8.55 -1.79 -7.20
CA LYS A 74 7.29 -1.86 -7.95
C LYS A 74 6.08 -2.08 -7.05
N LEU A 75 6.23 -2.87 -6.02
CA LEU A 75 5.17 -3.12 -5.04
C LEU A 75 4.82 -1.84 -4.27
N THR A 76 5.83 -1.07 -3.83
CA THR A 76 5.56 0.24 -3.21
C THR A 76 4.88 1.19 -4.17
N GLU A 77 5.30 1.26 -5.43
CA GLU A 77 4.65 2.11 -6.45
C GLU A 77 3.17 1.78 -6.64
N ILE A 78 2.81 0.49 -6.68
CA ILE A 78 1.40 0.07 -6.82
C ILE A 78 0.61 0.39 -5.56
N LEU A 79 1.16 0.12 -4.37
CA LEU A 79 0.50 0.45 -3.10
C LEU A 79 0.26 1.96 -2.95
N ASP A 80 1.24 2.78 -3.32
CA ASP A 80 1.11 4.24 -3.26
C ASP A 80 0.00 4.74 -4.21
N LYS A 81 -0.11 4.17 -5.40
CA LYS A 81 -1.20 4.49 -6.33
C LYS A 81 -2.57 4.11 -5.76
N ASP A 82 -2.70 2.90 -5.19
CA ASP A 82 -3.95 2.46 -4.57
C ASP A 82 -4.35 3.34 -3.39
N ILE A 83 -3.38 3.80 -2.60
CA ILE A 83 -3.62 4.72 -1.48
C ILE A 83 -4.11 6.08 -2.00
N ILE A 84 -3.43 6.64 -3.01
CA ILE A 84 -3.81 7.93 -3.61
C ILE A 84 -5.23 7.85 -4.17
N GLU A 85 -5.57 6.79 -4.92
CA GLU A 85 -6.92 6.61 -5.45
C GLU A 85 -7.98 6.50 -4.35
N LYS A 86 -7.70 5.82 -3.24
CA LYS A 86 -8.61 5.73 -2.09
C LYS A 86 -8.80 7.09 -1.43
N VAL A 87 -7.70 7.82 -1.19
CA VAL A 87 -7.75 9.16 -0.60
C VAL A 87 -8.57 10.13 -1.46
N GLU A 88 -8.40 10.08 -2.79
CA GLU A 88 -9.20 10.91 -3.70
C GLU A 88 -10.68 10.56 -3.69
N LYS A 89 -11.03 9.27 -3.64
CA LYS A 89 -12.42 8.81 -3.57
C LYS A 89 -13.09 9.13 -2.24
N GLU A 90 -12.33 9.12 -1.15
CA GLU A 90 -12.83 9.39 0.21
C GLU A 90 -12.71 10.88 0.58
N ARG A 91 -12.26 11.73 -0.33
CA ARG A 91 -12.12 13.16 -0.09
C ARG A 91 -13.48 13.79 0.21
N ILE A 92 -13.64 14.20 1.47
CA ILE A 92 -14.84 14.94 1.91
C ILE A 92 -14.60 16.41 1.66
N ASP A 93 -15.54 17.07 0.99
CA ASP A 93 -15.53 18.52 0.84
C ASP A 93 -15.91 19.19 2.16
N ILE A 94 -14.90 19.67 2.87
CA ILE A 94 -15.06 20.39 4.14
C ILE A 94 -15.42 21.87 3.94
N THR A 95 -15.52 22.35 2.70
CA THR A 95 -15.89 23.74 2.39
C THR A 95 -17.40 23.95 2.40
N LEU A 96 -18.20 22.88 2.57
CA LEU A 96 -19.65 23.01 2.73
C LEU A 96 -19.94 23.84 3.99
N PRO A 97 -20.82 24.88 3.89
CA PRO A 97 -21.16 25.68 5.04
C PRO A 97 -21.76 24.79 6.13
N GLU A 98 -21.35 25.06 7.36
CA GLU A 98 -21.91 24.40 8.53
C GLU A 98 -23.45 24.54 8.51
N LYS A 99 -24.17 23.46 8.78
CA LYS A 99 -25.61 23.54 8.94
C LYS A 99 -25.90 24.53 10.04
N GLU A 100 -26.64 25.61 9.72
CA GLU A 100 -27.10 26.53 10.72
C GLU A 100 -27.81 25.75 11.83
N PHE A 101 -27.22 25.71 13.02
CA PHE A 101 -27.86 25.19 14.20
C PHE A 101 -29.06 26.14 14.47
N LYS A 102 -30.25 25.68 14.20
CA LYS A 102 -31.45 26.38 14.66
C LYS A 102 -31.43 26.32 16.18
N ILE A 103 -31.06 27.44 16.78
CA ILE A 103 -31.16 27.61 18.24
C ILE A 103 -32.60 27.35 18.61
N GLY A 104 -32.86 26.34 19.43
CA GLY A 104 -34.20 26.04 19.91
C GLY A 104 -34.76 27.25 20.65
N LYS A 105 -36.03 27.52 20.48
CA LYS A 105 -36.73 28.57 21.24
C LYS A 105 -37.20 27.96 22.56
N VAL A 106 -37.00 28.70 23.65
CA VAL A 106 -37.52 28.31 24.96
C VAL A 106 -39.06 28.41 24.90
N HIS A 107 -39.74 27.42 25.51
CA HIS A 107 -41.19 27.39 25.55
C HIS A 107 -41.73 28.63 26.29
N PRO A 108 -42.78 29.30 25.82
CA PRO A 108 -43.30 30.53 26.43
C PRO A 108 -43.60 30.36 27.92
N VAL A 109 -44.14 29.21 28.35
CA VAL A 109 -44.41 28.92 29.76
C VAL A 109 -43.14 28.93 30.62
N SER A 110 -42.03 28.37 30.09
CA SER A 110 -40.75 28.39 30.81
C SER A 110 -40.21 29.82 30.94
N GLN A 111 -40.35 30.64 29.94
CA GLN A 111 -39.96 32.06 30.00
C GLN A 111 -40.73 32.81 31.09
N VAL A 112 -42.06 32.59 31.17
CA VAL A 112 -42.88 33.20 32.24
C VAL A 112 -42.51 32.71 33.63
N ILE A 113 -42.21 31.43 33.78
CA ILE A 113 -41.76 30.86 35.05
C ILE A 113 -40.42 31.49 35.48
N ASP A 114 -39.46 31.62 34.55
CA ASP A 114 -38.17 32.25 34.82
C ASP A 114 -38.33 33.72 35.22
N GLU A 115 -39.19 34.45 34.53
CA GLU A 115 -39.49 35.87 34.79
C GLU A 115 -40.13 36.06 36.18
N ILE A 116 -41.13 35.24 36.51
CA ILE A 116 -41.78 35.26 37.85
C ILE A 116 -40.74 34.90 38.92
N SER A 117 -39.91 33.89 38.70
CA SER A 117 -38.87 33.49 39.65
C SER A 117 -37.86 34.61 39.92
N CYS A 118 -37.49 35.36 38.87
CA CYS A 118 -36.62 36.53 39.02
C CYS A 118 -37.29 37.61 39.91
N ILE A 119 -38.53 37.93 39.63
CA ILE A 119 -39.26 38.95 40.42
C ILE A 119 -39.34 38.56 41.91
N PHE A 120 -39.70 37.30 42.22
CA PHE A 120 -39.80 36.85 43.59
C PHE A 120 -38.43 36.80 44.27
N SER A 121 -37.37 36.45 43.59
CA SER A 121 -36.02 36.45 44.14
C SER A 121 -35.52 37.85 44.52
N GLU A 122 -35.94 38.89 43.79
CA GLU A 122 -35.64 40.30 44.10
C GLU A 122 -36.34 40.77 45.39
N ILE A 123 -37.49 40.17 45.73
CA ILE A 123 -38.27 40.48 46.92
C ILE A 123 -37.78 39.67 48.15
N GLY A 124 -36.90 38.67 47.94
CA GLY A 124 -36.33 37.87 48.99
C GLY A 124 -37.05 36.55 49.30
N PHE A 125 -37.78 36.02 48.32
CA PHE A 125 -38.40 34.70 48.32
C PHE A 125 -37.55 33.68 47.56
#